data_ca91473adb200fa6865e8db0775f73fc
#
_entry.id   ca91473adb200fa6865e8db0775f73fc
#
_cell.length_a   1.000
_cell.length_b   1.000
_cell.length_c   1.000
_cell.angle_alpha   90.00
_cell.angle_beta   90.00
_cell.angle_gamma   90.00
#
_symmetry.space_group_name_H-M   'P 1'
#
loop_
_entity.id
_entity.type
_entity.pdbx_description
1 polymer ?
#
loop_
_entity_poly.entity_id
_entity_poly.type
_entity_poly.pdbx_seq_one_letter_code
_entity_poly.pdbx_strand_id
1 'polypeptide(L)'
;GLSVLLAKDFVVVIDAGHGGHDPGSLGSKAKEKNINLGVALKLGRLIENNMQGVKVVYTRKKDVYLTLQERANIANKVQGDLFISIHTNSLDKKSPNRRKVAGASTWTLGLHRSKENLEVAKRENSVIYLENDFSTRYEGFDPNSTESYIIFEFMQYKHMEQSINFASDIQREFVSTAGRVDRGVRQAGFWVRAKTSMPAVLVELDFICNPTQERFLNSESGQEKMAKSIYNAFVKYKSDYDRKQNAGKRVEGSPSSSAVVSPNKKTQTSDSNVKISEQAKKSGVTYYKVQFMALPRKLPANSKEFKGLSPVEYYKDGGMYKYTYGKSTDRDEIQKQYKKVKSLFRDAFIIKFRDGKRVY
;
A
#
# COMPACT_ATOMS: atom_id res chain seq x y z
N GLY A 1 6.36 42.63 -14.17
CA GLY A 1 6.48 41.29 -14.75
C GLY A 1 5.75 40.33 -13.84
N LEU A 2 4.62 39.73 -14.30
CA LEU A 2 3.97 38.60 -13.60
C LEU A 2 4.92 37.40 -13.70
N SER A 3 5.55 37.01 -12.61
CA SER A 3 6.18 35.69 -12.50
C SER A 3 5.06 34.65 -12.48
N VAL A 4 4.84 34.01 -13.61
CA VAL A 4 4.03 32.79 -13.67
C VAL A 4 4.81 31.74 -12.88
N LEU A 5 4.37 31.45 -11.65
CA LEU A 5 4.82 30.28 -10.91
C LEU A 5 4.40 29.06 -11.74
N LEU A 6 5.32 28.50 -12.52
CA LEU A 6 5.11 27.22 -13.18
C LEU A 6 4.84 26.19 -12.07
N ALA A 7 3.64 25.61 -12.10
CA ALA A 7 3.32 24.52 -11.18
C ALA A 7 4.36 23.40 -11.38
N LYS A 8 4.89 22.86 -10.26
CA LYS A 8 5.82 21.72 -10.30
C LYS A 8 5.14 20.52 -10.96
N ASP A 9 5.81 19.91 -11.93
CA ASP A 9 5.32 18.70 -12.56
C ASP A 9 5.09 17.58 -11.51
N PHE A 10 4.02 16.83 -11.71
CA PHE A 10 3.79 15.59 -10.98
C PHE A 10 4.77 14.52 -11.48
N VAL A 11 5.58 13.95 -10.59
CA VAL A 11 6.59 12.94 -10.94
C VAL A 11 6.07 11.54 -10.65
N VAL A 12 5.82 10.75 -11.70
CA VAL A 12 5.51 9.32 -11.59
C VAL A 12 6.76 8.50 -11.89
N VAL A 13 7.10 7.60 -10.96
CA VAL A 13 8.23 6.67 -11.14
C VAL A 13 7.67 5.30 -11.52
N ILE A 14 8.08 4.80 -12.69
CA ILE A 14 7.71 3.49 -13.19
C ILE A 14 8.89 2.56 -13.04
N ASP A 15 8.70 1.51 -12.25
CA ASP A 15 9.70 0.50 -11.95
C ASP A 15 9.36 -0.80 -12.69
N ALA A 16 10.18 -1.19 -13.65
CA ALA A 16 10.10 -2.50 -14.27
C ALA A 16 10.90 -3.50 -13.42
N GLY A 17 10.21 -4.37 -12.68
CA GLY A 17 10.85 -5.38 -11.82
C GLY A 17 11.86 -6.25 -12.56
N HIS A 18 12.87 -6.74 -11.84
CA HIS A 18 13.95 -7.57 -12.36
C HIS A 18 14.81 -6.88 -13.44
N GLY A 19 15.61 -7.62 -14.20
CA GLY A 19 16.44 -7.09 -15.26
C GLY A 19 17.89 -7.63 -15.25
N GLY A 20 18.57 -7.54 -16.39
CA GLY A 20 19.94 -8.03 -16.54
C GLY A 20 20.06 -9.53 -16.25
N HIS A 21 20.92 -9.91 -15.30
CA HIS A 21 21.11 -11.28 -14.85
C HIS A 21 19.95 -11.84 -13.99
N ASP A 22 19.07 -10.98 -13.50
CA ASP A 22 17.84 -11.39 -12.81
C ASP A 22 16.68 -11.53 -13.80
N PRO A 23 16.30 -12.76 -14.19
CA PRO A 23 15.21 -12.96 -15.15
C PRO A 23 13.82 -12.76 -14.55
N GLY A 24 13.69 -12.74 -13.22
CA GLY A 24 12.43 -12.94 -12.53
C GLY A 24 11.86 -14.33 -12.73
N SER A 25 10.55 -14.46 -12.63
CA SER A 25 9.84 -15.72 -12.92
C SER A 25 9.98 -16.14 -14.37
N LEU A 26 10.05 -17.47 -14.59
CA LEU A 26 10.21 -18.05 -15.91
C LEU A 26 8.91 -18.73 -16.38
N GLY A 27 8.46 -18.35 -17.55
CA GLY A 27 7.46 -19.08 -18.31
C GLY A 27 8.12 -20.19 -19.15
N SER A 28 7.37 -20.70 -20.13
CA SER A 28 7.91 -21.67 -21.09
C SER A 28 8.75 -21.01 -22.20
N LYS A 29 8.44 -19.78 -22.56
CA LYS A 29 9.09 -18.99 -23.63
C LYS A 29 9.49 -17.58 -23.18
N ALA A 30 8.78 -17.03 -22.20
CA ALA A 30 8.96 -15.65 -21.75
C ALA A 30 9.71 -15.59 -20.41
N LYS A 31 10.34 -14.46 -20.16
CA LYS A 31 10.95 -14.08 -18.89
C LYS A 31 10.19 -12.89 -18.34
N GLU A 32 9.92 -12.91 -17.05
CA GLU A 32 9.19 -11.83 -16.35
C GLU A 32 9.81 -10.45 -16.62
N LYS A 33 11.14 -10.32 -16.51
CA LYS A 33 11.85 -9.06 -16.75
C LYS A 33 11.52 -8.38 -18.08
N ASN A 34 11.25 -9.17 -19.12
CA ASN A 34 10.94 -8.66 -20.46
C ASN A 34 9.50 -8.17 -20.55
N ILE A 35 8.56 -8.92 -19.97
CA ILE A 35 7.15 -8.53 -19.88
C ILE A 35 7.02 -7.23 -19.07
N ASN A 36 7.65 -7.18 -17.89
CA ASN A 36 7.63 -6.02 -17.01
C ASN A 36 8.15 -4.77 -17.72
N LEU A 37 9.28 -4.89 -18.44
CA LEU A 37 9.85 -3.79 -19.20
C LEU A 37 8.94 -3.35 -20.36
N GLY A 38 8.36 -4.30 -21.09
CA GLY A 38 7.43 -4.02 -22.18
C GLY A 38 6.21 -3.22 -21.74
N VAL A 39 5.58 -3.64 -20.63
CA VAL A 39 4.42 -2.93 -20.06
C VAL A 39 4.83 -1.57 -19.49
N ALA A 40 5.96 -1.47 -18.77
CA ALA A 40 6.46 -0.23 -18.20
C ALA A 40 6.72 0.85 -19.27
N LEU A 41 7.35 0.48 -20.37
CA LEU A 41 7.63 1.41 -21.48
C LEU A 41 6.35 1.85 -22.19
N LYS A 42 5.37 0.95 -22.37
CA LYS A 42 4.07 1.28 -22.94
C LYS A 42 3.27 2.22 -22.03
N LEU A 43 3.27 1.95 -20.73
CA LEU A 43 2.62 2.82 -19.73
C LEU A 43 3.23 4.24 -19.77
N GLY A 44 4.55 4.33 -19.73
CA GLY A 44 5.21 5.63 -19.73
C GLY A 44 4.94 6.41 -21.01
N ARG A 45 4.96 5.77 -22.19
CA ARG A 45 4.58 6.43 -23.47
C ARG A 45 3.13 6.92 -23.45
N LEU A 46 2.18 6.16 -22.89
CA LEU A 46 0.80 6.61 -22.73
C LEU A 46 0.70 7.87 -21.89
N ILE A 47 1.45 7.95 -20.79
CA ILE A 47 1.47 9.13 -19.93
C ILE A 47 2.14 10.32 -20.62
N GLU A 48 3.35 10.12 -21.16
CA GLU A 48 4.13 11.17 -21.83
C GLU A 48 3.39 11.80 -23.01
N ASN A 49 2.64 10.99 -23.77
CA ASN A 49 1.93 11.46 -24.96
C ASN A 49 0.57 12.12 -24.67
N ASN A 50 -0.06 11.83 -23.51
CA ASN A 50 -1.45 12.22 -23.28
C ASN A 50 -1.66 13.07 -22.03
N MET A 51 -0.64 13.32 -21.21
CA MET A 51 -0.79 14.07 -19.95
C MET A 51 0.24 15.20 -19.88
N GLN A 52 -0.24 16.42 -19.74
CA GLN A 52 0.60 17.59 -19.47
C GLN A 52 0.88 17.73 -17.96
N GLY A 53 2.00 18.33 -17.61
CA GLY A 53 2.40 18.55 -16.20
C GLY A 53 2.70 17.25 -15.44
N VAL A 54 2.99 16.17 -16.16
CA VAL A 54 3.43 14.88 -15.59
C VAL A 54 4.79 14.52 -16.17
N LYS A 55 5.76 14.30 -15.28
CA LYS A 55 7.09 13.80 -15.61
C LYS A 55 7.17 12.31 -15.31
N VAL A 56 7.51 11.51 -16.33
CA VAL A 56 7.77 10.08 -16.18
C VAL A 56 9.25 9.84 -15.91
N VAL A 57 9.53 9.09 -14.86
CA VAL A 57 10.87 8.59 -14.52
C VAL A 57 10.83 7.08 -14.48
N TYR A 58 11.75 6.41 -15.14
CA TYR A 58 11.88 4.96 -15.11
C TYR A 58 13.05 4.57 -14.24
N THR A 59 12.92 3.49 -13.48
CA THR A 59 14.08 2.88 -12.82
C THR A 59 15.02 2.29 -13.85
N ARG A 60 14.49 1.64 -14.89
CA ARG A 60 15.23 1.17 -16.07
C ARG A 60 14.41 1.28 -17.34
N LYS A 61 15.09 1.55 -18.46
CA LYS A 61 14.53 1.54 -19.82
C LYS A 61 15.15 0.44 -20.71
N LYS A 62 16.08 -0.34 -20.14
CA LYS A 62 16.84 -1.40 -20.80
C LYS A 62 16.86 -2.65 -19.97
N ASP A 63 17.34 -3.74 -20.53
CA ASP A 63 17.57 -4.99 -19.79
C ASP A 63 18.86 -4.91 -18.97
N VAL A 64 18.80 -4.17 -17.87
CA VAL A 64 19.87 -3.98 -16.88
C VAL A 64 19.39 -4.38 -15.50
N TYR A 65 20.30 -4.89 -14.69
CA TYR A 65 20.03 -5.21 -13.28
C TYR A 65 20.10 -3.93 -12.44
N LEU A 66 19.16 -3.79 -11.52
CA LEU A 66 19.18 -2.81 -10.44
C LEU A 66 18.79 -3.50 -9.14
N THR A 67 19.50 -3.21 -8.09
CA THR A 67 19.17 -3.65 -6.74
C THR A 67 17.85 -3.05 -6.26
N LEU A 68 17.18 -3.67 -5.28
CA LEU A 68 15.95 -3.11 -4.71
C LEU A 68 16.20 -1.73 -4.09
N GLN A 69 17.38 -1.53 -3.48
CA GLN A 69 17.74 -0.25 -2.88
C GLN A 69 17.95 0.84 -3.93
N GLU A 70 18.60 0.53 -5.06
CA GLU A 70 18.80 1.49 -6.15
C GLU A 70 17.48 1.97 -6.73
N ARG A 71 16.49 1.07 -6.92
CA ARG A 71 15.13 1.43 -7.38
C ARG A 71 14.47 2.44 -6.44
N ALA A 72 14.51 2.18 -5.14
CA ALA A 72 14.00 3.11 -4.13
C ALA A 72 14.76 4.45 -4.12
N ASN A 73 16.09 4.41 -4.23
CA ASN A 73 16.93 5.59 -4.27
C ASN A 73 16.64 6.47 -5.49
N ILE A 74 16.43 5.88 -6.67
CA ILE A 74 16.02 6.62 -7.88
C ILE A 74 14.70 7.36 -7.61
N ALA A 75 13.70 6.68 -7.07
CA ALA A 75 12.40 7.27 -6.78
C ALA A 75 12.48 8.42 -5.77
N ASN A 76 13.24 8.23 -4.70
CA ASN A 76 13.42 9.25 -3.65
C ASN A 76 14.23 10.45 -4.15
N LYS A 77 15.31 10.22 -4.92
CA LYS A 77 16.17 11.27 -5.47
C LYS A 77 15.39 12.22 -6.38
N VAL A 78 14.47 11.72 -7.17
CA VAL A 78 13.64 12.56 -8.05
C VAL A 78 12.43 13.14 -7.34
N GLN A 79 12.28 12.89 -6.04
CA GLN A 79 11.12 13.32 -5.25
C GLN A 79 9.80 12.90 -5.92
N GLY A 80 9.69 11.61 -6.27
CA GLY A 80 8.52 11.06 -6.92
C GLY A 80 7.24 11.30 -6.12
N ASP A 81 6.14 11.57 -6.83
CA ASP A 81 4.80 11.74 -6.25
C ASP A 81 4.02 10.42 -6.24
N LEU A 82 4.41 9.46 -7.07
CA LEU A 82 3.85 8.11 -7.14
C LEU A 82 4.88 7.11 -7.66
N PHE A 83 4.92 5.92 -7.07
CA PHE A 83 5.77 4.80 -7.50
C PHE A 83 4.92 3.61 -7.95
N ILE A 84 5.15 3.13 -9.17
CA ILE A 84 4.44 1.99 -9.78
C ILE A 84 5.47 0.93 -10.15
N SER A 85 5.53 -0.15 -9.37
CA SER A 85 6.37 -1.32 -9.67
C SER A 85 5.56 -2.36 -10.44
N ILE A 86 6.12 -2.87 -11.54
CA ILE A 86 5.45 -3.79 -12.46
C ILE A 86 6.16 -5.12 -12.41
N HIS A 87 5.41 -6.17 -12.07
CA HIS A 87 5.83 -7.54 -11.92
C HIS A 87 4.86 -8.51 -12.60
N THR A 88 5.28 -9.76 -12.76
CA THR A 88 4.50 -10.83 -13.35
C THR A 88 4.56 -12.07 -12.45
N ASN A 89 3.43 -12.44 -11.89
CA ASN A 89 3.30 -13.48 -10.87
C ASN A 89 3.66 -14.89 -11.36
N SER A 90 3.98 -15.75 -10.42
CA SER A 90 4.18 -17.18 -10.67
C SER A 90 3.85 -17.99 -9.42
N LEU A 91 3.58 -19.28 -9.59
CA LEU A 91 3.53 -20.25 -8.49
C LEU A 91 4.77 -21.14 -8.49
N ASP A 92 5.06 -21.71 -7.32
CA ASP A 92 6.12 -22.71 -7.16
C ASP A 92 5.98 -23.84 -8.18
N LYS A 93 7.12 -24.42 -8.60
CA LYS A 93 7.15 -25.50 -9.60
C LYS A 93 6.35 -26.73 -9.19
N LYS A 94 6.23 -26.99 -7.88
CA LYS A 94 5.49 -28.13 -7.33
C LYS A 94 3.99 -27.84 -7.14
N SER A 95 3.52 -26.61 -7.35
CA SER A 95 2.12 -26.28 -7.19
C SER A 95 1.24 -26.99 -8.23
N PRO A 96 0.23 -27.75 -7.82
CA PRO A 96 -0.68 -28.45 -8.77
C PRO A 96 -1.48 -27.50 -9.65
N ASN A 97 -1.70 -26.28 -9.19
CA ASN A 97 -2.45 -25.25 -9.89
C ASN A 97 -1.60 -24.36 -10.81
N ARG A 98 -0.29 -24.59 -10.86
CA ARG A 98 0.67 -23.73 -11.58
C ARG A 98 0.25 -23.42 -13.02
N ARG A 99 -0.29 -24.40 -13.75
CA ARG A 99 -0.67 -24.24 -15.15
C ARG A 99 -2.11 -23.74 -15.37
N LYS A 100 -2.89 -23.58 -14.30
CA LYS A 100 -4.32 -23.20 -14.34
C LYS A 100 -4.59 -21.85 -13.68
N VAL A 101 -3.69 -21.40 -12.81
CA VAL A 101 -3.84 -20.13 -12.08
C VAL A 101 -3.86 -18.95 -13.04
N ALA A 102 -4.74 -17.98 -12.79
CA ALA A 102 -4.87 -16.77 -13.60
C ALA A 102 -5.33 -15.59 -12.73
N GLY A 103 -5.14 -14.40 -13.24
CA GLY A 103 -5.67 -13.16 -12.69
C GLY A 103 -4.59 -12.19 -12.20
N ALA A 104 -4.93 -10.91 -12.25
CA ALA A 104 -4.08 -9.82 -11.82
C ALA A 104 -4.35 -9.42 -10.37
N SER A 105 -3.33 -8.96 -9.67
CA SER A 105 -3.45 -8.41 -8.32
C SER A 105 -2.58 -7.16 -8.16
N THR A 106 -3.04 -6.24 -7.31
CA THR A 106 -2.27 -5.04 -7.00
C THR A 106 -1.99 -4.99 -5.51
N TRP A 107 -0.74 -4.73 -5.18
CA TRP A 107 -0.21 -4.87 -3.84
C TRP A 107 0.17 -3.52 -3.24
N THR A 108 -0.18 -3.32 -2.00
CA THR A 108 0.29 -2.19 -1.20
C THR A 108 1.20 -2.67 -0.07
N LEU A 109 2.05 -1.79 0.43
CA LEU A 109 2.89 -2.12 1.57
C LEU A 109 2.00 -2.34 2.81
N GLY A 110 2.28 -3.39 3.56
CA GLY A 110 1.53 -3.73 4.76
C GLY A 110 1.80 -5.15 5.22
N LEU A 111 1.04 -5.57 6.22
CA LEU A 111 1.12 -6.94 6.72
C LEU A 111 0.62 -7.94 5.69
N HIS A 112 1.37 -9.01 5.54
CA HIS A 112 0.87 -10.18 4.83
C HIS A 112 -0.22 -10.87 5.67
N ARG A 113 -1.45 -10.86 5.16
CA ARG A 113 -2.61 -11.45 5.86
C ARG A 113 -2.79 -12.94 5.61
N SER A 114 -2.00 -13.53 4.71
CA SER A 114 -2.06 -14.95 4.37
C SER A 114 -0.68 -15.48 4.04
N LYS A 115 -0.53 -16.82 4.11
CA LYS A 115 0.69 -17.51 3.67
C LYS A 115 0.99 -17.20 2.19
N GLU A 116 -0.02 -17.16 1.34
CA GLU A 116 0.13 -16.81 -0.08
C GLU A 116 0.75 -15.42 -0.26
N ASN A 117 0.28 -14.44 0.51
CA ASN A 117 0.83 -13.07 0.45
C ASN A 117 2.30 -13.03 0.88
N LEU A 118 2.66 -13.77 1.92
CA LEU A 118 4.04 -13.87 2.37
C LEU A 118 4.94 -14.52 1.33
N GLU A 119 4.48 -15.59 0.67
CA GLU A 119 5.27 -16.27 -0.38
C GLU A 119 5.54 -15.36 -1.59
N VAL A 120 4.59 -14.50 -1.97
CA VAL A 120 4.83 -13.49 -3.01
C VAL A 120 5.90 -12.50 -2.55
N ALA A 121 5.80 -11.96 -1.32
CA ALA A 121 6.81 -11.04 -0.80
C ALA A 121 8.19 -11.69 -0.69
N LYS A 122 8.28 -12.94 -0.24
CA LYS A 122 9.54 -13.71 -0.17
C LYS A 122 10.17 -13.84 -1.56
N ARG A 123 9.38 -14.18 -2.56
CA ARG A 123 9.88 -14.32 -3.93
C ARG A 123 10.43 -12.99 -4.46
N GLU A 124 9.68 -11.90 -4.34
CA GLU A 124 10.09 -10.60 -4.84
C GLU A 124 11.29 -10.01 -4.08
N ASN A 125 11.37 -10.22 -2.77
CA ASN A 125 12.52 -9.77 -1.99
C ASN A 125 13.74 -10.69 -2.14
N SER A 126 13.59 -11.95 -2.56
CA SER A 126 14.70 -12.92 -2.65
C SER A 126 15.79 -12.53 -3.66
N VAL A 127 15.51 -11.58 -4.55
CA VAL A 127 16.49 -11.03 -5.49
C VAL A 127 17.70 -10.40 -4.80
N ILE A 128 17.60 -10.01 -3.51
CA ILE A 128 18.74 -9.50 -2.74
C ILE A 128 19.87 -10.53 -2.61
N TYR A 129 19.58 -11.82 -2.65
CA TYR A 129 20.61 -12.88 -2.62
C TYR A 129 21.50 -12.92 -3.87
N LEU A 130 21.12 -12.23 -4.94
CA LEU A 130 21.97 -12.04 -6.12
C LEU A 130 23.08 -11.00 -5.89
N GLU A 131 23.08 -10.33 -4.74
CA GLU A 131 24.01 -9.27 -4.38
C GLU A 131 25.05 -9.79 -3.37
N ASN A 132 26.33 -9.52 -3.63
CA ASN A 132 27.43 -10.02 -2.76
C ASN A 132 27.44 -9.38 -1.36
N ASP A 133 26.88 -8.16 -1.22
CA ASP A 133 26.87 -7.38 0.01
C ASP A 133 25.47 -7.28 0.66
N PHE A 134 24.57 -8.21 0.32
CA PHE A 134 23.16 -8.12 0.72
C PHE A 134 22.97 -8.02 2.24
N SER A 135 23.75 -8.74 3.04
CA SER A 135 23.62 -8.74 4.50
C SER A 135 23.85 -7.37 5.13
N THR A 136 24.81 -6.61 4.59
CA THR A 136 25.12 -5.25 5.05
C THR A 136 24.12 -4.25 4.47
N ARG A 137 23.85 -4.35 3.18
CA ARG A 137 22.95 -3.42 2.45
C ARG A 137 21.52 -3.44 2.97
N TYR A 138 21.02 -4.60 3.36
CA TYR A 138 19.65 -4.81 3.83
C TYR A 138 19.53 -4.97 5.35
N GLU A 139 20.54 -4.54 6.10
CA GLU A 139 20.49 -4.43 7.56
C GLU A 139 20.09 -5.76 8.25
N GLY A 140 20.55 -6.88 7.70
CA GLY A 140 20.24 -8.22 8.22
C GLY A 140 18.84 -8.73 7.88
N PHE A 141 18.08 -8.04 7.02
CA PHE A 141 16.81 -8.56 6.51
C PHE A 141 17.03 -9.84 5.70
N ASP A 142 16.37 -10.92 6.11
CA ASP A 142 16.37 -12.20 5.41
C ASP A 142 15.02 -12.46 4.75
N PRO A 143 14.91 -12.41 3.41
CA PRO A 143 13.65 -12.68 2.70
C PRO A 143 13.04 -14.06 2.97
N ASN A 144 13.83 -15.06 3.36
CA ASN A 144 13.33 -16.40 3.67
C ASN A 144 12.82 -16.54 5.10
N SER A 145 13.27 -15.67 6.02
CA SER A 145 12.80 -15.67 7.40
C SER A 145 11.46 -14.94 7.52
N THR A 146 10.43 -15.63 8.02
CA THR A 146 9.13 -14.99 8.29
C THR A 146 9.24 -13.89 9.34
N GLU A 147 10.15 -14.05 10.29
CA GLU A 147 10.42 -13.11 11.37
C GLU A 147 10.97 -11.77 10.84
N SER A 148 11.76 -11.80 9.77
CA SER A 148 12.29 -10.58 9.13
C SER A 148 11.18 -9.65 8.61
N TYR A 149 10.01 -10.19 8.29
CA TYR A 149 8.87 -9.39 7.80
C TYR A 149 8.16 -8.60 8.91
N ILE A 150 8.46 -8.88 10.18
CA ILE A 150 7.93 -8.11 11.30
C ILE A 150 8.35 -6.64 11.23
N ILE A 151 9.52 -6.34 10.65
CA ILE A 151 9.98 -4.96 10.47
C ILE A 151 8.97 -4.11 9.68
N PHE A 152 8.27 -4.69 8.72
CA PHE A 152 7.26 -3.99 7.92
C PHE A 152 5.97 -3.72 8.70
N GLU A 153 5.73 -4.39 9.82
CA GLU A 153 4.60 -4.10 10.72
C GLU A 153 4.76 -2.75 11.43
N PHE A 154 6.00 -2.35 11.67
CA PHE A 154 6.34 -1.14 12.41
C PHE A 154 6.56 0.09 11.53
N MET A 155 6.66 -0.10 10.22
CA MET A 155 6.84 1.03 9.31
C MET A 155 5.57 1.87 9.25
N GLN A 156 5.73 3.18 9.39
CA GLN A 156 4.63 4.13 9.29
C GLN A 156 4.26 4.33 7.82
N TYR A 157 3.09 3.85 7.42
CA TYR A 157 2.60 3.97 6.05
C TYR A 157 1.86 5.29 5.85
N LYS A 158 2.60 6.38 5.75
CA LYS A 158 2.05 7.74 5.55
C LYS A 158 1.10 7.82 4.35
N HIS A 159 1.32 7.00 3.34
CA HIS A 159 0.61 7.03 2.06
C HIS A 159 -0.27 5.80 1.80
N MET A 160 -0.65 5.06 2.85
CA MET A 160 -1.37 3.80 2.69
C MET A 160 -2.73 3.99 2.01
N GLU A 161 -3.50 4.98 2.43
CA GLU A 161 -4.83 5.24 1.86
C GLU A 161 -4.75 5.55 0.36
N GLN A 162 -3.83 6.45 -0.03
CA GLN A 162 -3.63 6.79 -1.44
C GLN A 162 -3.19 5.58 -2.26
N SER A 163 -2.29 4.75 -1.72
CA SER A 163 -1.82 3.52 -2.36
C SER A 163 -2.96 2.51 -2.53
N ILE A 164 -3.81 2.31 -1.52
CA ILE A 164 -4.95 1.37 -1.59
C ILE A 164 -6.00 1.87 -2.59
N ASN A 165 -6.31 3.17 -2.60
CA ASN A 165 -7.28 3.74 -3.54
C ASN A 165 -6.79 3.58 -4.99
N PHE A 166 -5.52 3.88 -5.24
CA PHE A 166 -4.92 3.69 -6.57
C PHE A 166 -4.87 2.20 -6.97
N ALA A 167 -4.49 1.31 -6.06
CA ALA A 167 -4.51 -0.14 -6.30
C ALA A 167 -5.91 -0.65 -6.64
N SER A 168 -6.95 -0.12 -5.99
CA SER A 168 -8.34 -0.48 -6.26
C SER A 168 -8.78 0.00 -7.65
N ASP A 169 -8.35 1.19 -8.06
CA ASP A 169 -8.61 1.70 -9.40
C ASP A 169 -7.93 0.83 -10.47
N ILE A 170 -6.66 0.42 -10.25
CA ILE A 170 -5.94 -0.49 -11.16
C ILE A 170 -6.69 -1.84 -11.28
N GLN A 171 -7.17 -2.42 -10.17
CA GLN A 171 -7.87 -3.71 -10.21
C GLN A 171 -9.17 -3.62 -11.02
N ARG A 172 -9.94 -2.54 -10.88
CA ARG A 172 -11.14 -2.33 -11.74
C ARG A 172 -10.79 -2.27 -13.21
N GLU A 173 -9.71 -1.57 -13.55
CA GLU A 173 -9.26 -1.43 -14.94
C GLU A 173 -8.70 -2.75 -15.50
N PHE A 174 -8.04 -3.57 -14.70
CA PHE A 174 -7.60 -4.89 -15.14
C PHE A 174 -8.77 -5.79 -15.55
N VAL A 175 -9.90 -5.67 -14.86
CA VAL A 175 -11.13 -6.38 -15.23
C VAL A 175 -11.77 -5.76 -16.48
N SER A 176 -12.05 -4.47 -16.44
CA SER A 176 -12.84 -3.78 -17.47
C SER A 176 -12.08 -3.58 -18.79
N THR A 177 -10.80 -3.22 -18.72
CA THR A 177 -9.98 -2.88 -19.90
C THR A 177 -9.18 -4.09 -20.43
N ALA A 178 -8.59 -4.88 -19.53
CA ALA A 178 -7.74 -6.00 -19.93
C ALA A 178 -8.42 -7.38 -19.84
N GLY A 179 -9.64 -7.47 -19.29
CA GLY A 179 -10.37 -8.72 -19.15
C GLY A 179 -9.68 -9.74 -18.24
N ARG A 180 -8.96 -9.26 -17.21
CA ARG A 180 -8.27 -10.14 -16.26
C ARG A 180 -9.21 -10.58 -15.14
N VAL A 181 -8.95 -11.77 -14.62
CA VAL A 181 -9.57 -12.22 -13.37
C VAL A 181 -9.08 -11.34 -12.23
N ASP A 182 -9.99 -10.82 -11.41
CA ASP A 182 -9.66 -9.98 -10.25
C ASP A 182 -9.16 -10.85 -9.09
N ARG A 183 -7.91 -10.63 -8.67
CA ARG A 183 -7.36 -11.25 -7.45
C ARG A 183 -7.24 -10.24 -6.30
N GLY A 184 -7.76 -9.05 -6.48
CA GLY A 184 -7.94 -8.03 -5.47
C GLY A 184 -6.70 -7.22 -5.12
N VAL A 185 -6.94 -6.24 -4.26
CA VAL A 185 -5.89 -5.46 -3.60
C VAL A 185 -5.36 -6.24 -2.40
N ARG A 186 -4.05 -6.41 -2.34
CA ARG A 186 -3.36 -7.20 -1.32
C ARG A 186 -2.30 -6.40 -0.60
N GLN A 187 -1.82 -6.92 0.52
CA GLN A 187 -0.75 -6.31 1.31
C GLN A 187 0.35 -7.31 1.61
N ALA A 188 1.60 -6.84 1.50
CA ALA A 188 2.78 -7.58 1.92
C ALA A 188 4.00 -6.65 2.11
N GLY A 189 5.04 -7.16 2.78
CA GLY A 189 6.28 -6.46 3.03
C GLY A 189 7.24 -6.56 1.84
N PHE A 190 7.21 -5.59 0.94
CA PHE A 190 8.17 -5.49 -0.17
C PHE A 190 9.23 -4.44 0.15
N TRP A 191 10.50 -4.81 0.09
CA TRP A 191 11.61 -3.93 0.45
C TRP A 191 11.62 -2.62 -0.34
N VAL A 192 11.53 -2.70 -1.67
CA VAL A 192 11.57 -1.51 -2.53
C VAL A 192 10.53 -0.47 -2.14
N ARG A 193 9.33 -0.92 -1.75
CA ARG A 193 8.23 -0.02 -1.38
C ARG A 193 8.34 0.49 0.04
N ALA A 194 8.94 -0.28 0.93
CA ALA A 194 9.23 0.14 2.29
C ALA A 194 10.25 1.28 2.35
N LYS A 195 11.13 1.37 1.35
CA LYS A 195 12.19 2.37 1.25
C LYS A 195 11.80 3.56 0.36
N THR A 196 10.62 3.57 -0.29
CA THR A 196 10.11 4.74 -1.03
C THR A 196 9.34 5.69 -0.11
N SER A 197 9.45 7.00 -0.37
CA SER A 197 8.88 8.07 0.46
C SER A 197 7.54 8.63 -0.08
N MET A 198 6.96 7.99 -1.11
CA MET A 198 5.73 8.39 -1.79
C MET A 198 4.69 7.26 -1.77
N PRO A 199 3.42 7.52 -2.16
CA PRO A 199 2.46 6.47 -2.47
C PRO A 199 3.03 5.46 -3.45
N ALA A 200 2.86 4.16 -3.17
CA ALA A 200 3.50 3.12 -3.95
C ALA A 200 2.62 1.87 -4.09
N VAL A 201 2.61 1.30 -5.29
CA VAL A 201 1.95 0.03 -5.60
C VAL A 201 2.91 -0.92 -6.31
N LEU A 202 2.71 -2.21 -6.12
CA LEU A 202 3.30 -3.27 -6.93
C LEU A 202 2.17 -4.00 -7.66
N VAL A 203 2.29 -4.08 -8.96
CA VAL A 203 1.29 -4.72 -9.82
C VAL A 203 1.81 -6.09 -10.23
N GLU A 204 1.01 -7.11 -10.03
CA GLU A 204 1.21 -8.46 -10.57
C GLU A 204 0.26 -8.64 -11.76
N LEU A 205 0.81 -8.57 -12.95
CA LEU A 205 0.05 -8.49 -14.20
C LEU A 205 -0.83 -9.72 -14.48
N ASP A 206 -0.35 -10.89 -14.19
CA ASP A 206 -0.99 -12.21 -14.27
C ASP A 206 0.10 -13.28 -14.04
N PHE A 207 -0.19 -14.56 -14.23
CA PHE A 207 0.71 -15.67 -13.91
C PHE A 207 1.46 -16.18 -15.15
N ILE A 208 2.75 -15.89 -15.25
CA ILE A 208 3.63 -16.35 -16.34
C ILE A 208 3.74 -17.89 -16.42
N CYS A 209 3.53 -18.58 -15.30
CA CYS A 209 3.59 -20.02 -15.23
C CYS A 209 2.39 -20.74 -15.87
N ASN A 210 1.29 -20.02 -16.17
CA ASN A 210 0.16 -20.50 -16.94
C ASN A 210 0.41 -20.23 -18.43
N PRO A 211 0.47 -21.23 -19.31
CA PRO A 211 0.78 -21.03 -20.74
C PRO A 211 -0.17 -20.10 -21.47
N THR A 212 -1.44 -20.03 -21.06
CA THR A 212 -2.42 -19.12 -21.66
C THR A 212 -2.15 -17.68 -21.26
N GLN A 213 -1.84 -17.46 -19.99
CA GLN A 213 -1.51 -16.12 -19.49
C GLN A 213 -0.14 -15.65 -19.99
N GLU A 214 0.83 -16.56 -20.07
CA GLU A 214 2.14 -16.29 -20.68
C GLU A 214 2.01 -15.77 -22.11
N ARG A 215 1.21 -16.43 -22.97
CA ARG A 215 0.97 -15.97 -24.35
C ARG A 215 0.38 -14.59 -24.39
N PHE A 216 -0.61 -14.30 -23.54
CA PHE A 216 -1.22 -12.97 -23.45
C PHE A 216 -0.20 -11.91 -23.03
N LEU A 217 0.52 -12.14 -21.92
CA LEU A 217 1.50 -11.19 -21.37
C LEU A 217 2.70 -10.96 -22.30
N ASN A 218 3.08 -11.98 -23.09
CA ASN A 218 4.18 -11.88 -24.02
C ASN A 218 3.77 -11.31 -25.40
N SER A 219 2.48 -11.05 -25.62
CA SER A 219 1.98 -10.43 -26.83
C SER A 219 1.97 -8.91 -26.73
N GLU A 220 2.16 -8.23 -27.86
CA GLU A 220 2.08 -6.76 -27.96
C GLU A 220 0.73 -6.25 -27.45
N SER A 221 -0.38 -6.83 -27.95
CA SER A 221 -1.74 -6.46 -27.56
C SER A 221 -2.03 -6.71 -26.07
N GLY A 222 -1.51 -7.80 -25.50
CA GLY A 222 -1.66 -8.09 -24.07
C GLY A 222 -0.95 -7.03 -23.22
N GLN A 223 0.27 -6.69 -23.56
CA GLN A 223 1.05 -5.65 -22.87
C GLN A 223 0.41 -4.27 -23.00
N GLU A 224 -0.14 -3.92 -24.18
CA GLU A 224 -0.87 -2.68 -24.41
C GLU A 224 -2.13 -2.60 -23.51
N LYS A 225 -2.91 -3.67 -23.42
CA LYS A 225 -4.11 -3.73 -22.55
C LYS A 225 -3.75 -3.55 -21.09
N MET A 226 -2.69 -4.21 -20.63
CA MET A 226 -2.22 -4.07 -19.25
C MET A 226 -1.70 -2.66 -18.96
N ALA A 227 -0.90 -2.08 -19.85
CA ALA A 227 -0.43 -0.71 -19.73
C ALA A 227 -1.58 0.31 -19.77
N LYS A 228 -2.57 0.12 -20.65
CA LYS A 228 -3.76 0.97 -20.75
C LYS A 228 -4.61 0.92 -19.47
N SER A 229 -4.74 -0.25 -18.85
CA SER A 229 -5.44 -0.39 -17.57
C SER A 229 -4.78 0.44 -16.47
N ILE A 230 -3.47 0.34 -16.33
CA ILE A 230 -2.73 1.13 -15.32
C ILE A 230 -2.80 2.63 -15.66
N TYR A 231 -2.71 3.00 -16.93
CA TYR A 231 -2.84 4.38 -17.40
C TYR A 231 -4.22 4.97 -17.04
N ASN A 232 -5.32 4.27 -17.32
CA ASN A 232 -6.67 4.74 -16.99
C ASN A 232 -6.82 5.00 -15.48
N ALA A 233 -6.34 4.08 -14.67
CA ALA A 233 -6.31 4.25 -13.21
C ALA A 233 -5.45 5.45 -12.80
N PHE A 234 -4.31 5.67 -13.44
CA PHE A 234 -3.43 6.80 -13.17
C PHE A 234 -4.07 8.15 -13.55
N VAL A 235 -4.77 8.24 -14.67
CA VAL A 235 -5.53 9.45 -15.06
C VAL A 235 -6.50 9.85 -13.96
N LYS A 236 -7.27 8.88 -13.45
CA LYS A 236 -8.20 9.12 -12.33
C LYS A 236 -7.46 9.57 -11.07
N TYR A 237 -6.39 8.85 -10.67
CA TYR A 237 -5.59 9.18 -9.50
C TYR A 237 -5.03 10.62 -9.58
N LYS A 238 -4.47 11.00 -10.73
CA LYS A 238 -3.91 12.35 -10.96
C LYS A 238 -4.99 13.43 -10.87
N SER A 239 -6.17 13.19 -11.45
CA SER A 239 -7.30 14.10 -11.35
C SER A 239 -7.75 14.29 -9.89
N ASP A 240 -7.84 13.23 -9.11
CA ASP A 240 -8.19 13.28 -7.69
C ASP A 240 -7.11 14.02 -6.86
N TYR A 241 -5.85 13.80 -7.19
CA TYR A 241 -4.71 14.50 -6.60
C TYR A 241 -4.79 16.01 -6.84
N ASP A 242 -4.98 16.43 -8.10
CA ASP A 242 -5.05 17.84 -8.47
C ASP A 242 -6.23 18.57 -7.79
N ARG A 243 -7.37 17.91 -7.72
CA ARG A 243 -8.56 18.44 -7.04
C ARG A 243 -8.28 18.68 -5.56
N LYS A 244 -7.61 17.77 -4.87
CA LYS A 244 -7.23 17.93 -3.46
C LYS A 244 -6.22 19.06 -3.26
N GLN A 245 -5.24 19.22 -4.14
CA GLN A 245 -4.26 20.31 -4.07
C GLN A 245 -4.93 21.69 -4.28
N ASN A 246 -5.85 21.79 -5.23
CA ASN A 246 -6.58 23.03 -5.51
C ASN A 246 -7.57 23.39 -4.39
N ALA A 247 -8.20 22.43 -3.73
CA ALA A 247 -9.05 22.66 -2.57
C ALA A 247 -8.25 23.20 -1.38
N GLY A 248 -7.04 22.70 -1.13
CA GLY A 248 -6.14 23.22 -0.09
C GLY A 248 -5.74 24.69 -0.32
N LYS A 249 -5.44 25.05 -1.56
CA LYS A 249 -5.07 26.45 -1.91
C LYS A 249 -6.21 27.46 -1.75
N ARG A 250 -7.48 27.03 -1.89
CA ARG A 250 -8.66 27.92 -1.69
C ARG A 250 -8.91 28.26 -0.23
N VAL A 251 -8.49 27.41 0.70
CA VAL A 251 -8.66 27.65 2.14
C VAL A 251 -7.64 28.66 2.68
N GLU A 252 -6.44 28.74 2.08
CA GLU A 252 -5.40 29.69 2.49
C GLU A 252 -5.58 31.11 1.94
N GLY A 253 -6.51 31.32 1.00
CA GLY A 253 -6.68 32.57 0.27
C GLY A 253 -7.95 33.38 0.62
N SER A 254 -8.74 33.04 1.64
CA SER A 254 -9.93 33.79 2.01
C SER A 254 -9.66 34.72 3.20
N PRO A 255 -9.78 36.06 3.03
CA PRO A 255 -9.75 36.96 4.17
C PRO A 255 -11.05 36.81 4.98
N SER A 256 -10.88 36.63 6.28
CA SER A 256 -11.94 36.69 7.30
C SER A 256 -12.75 37.98 7.17
N SER A 257 -13.99 37.87 6.77
CA SER A 257 -14.98 38.95 7.05
C SER A 257 -15.89 38.48 8.18
N SER A 258 -15.64 39.03 9.33
CA SER A 258 -16.48 39.01 10.51
C SER A 258 -17.84 39.62 10.22
N ALA A 259 -18.92 38.88 10.48
CA ALA A 259 -20.23 39.48 10.79
C ALA A 259 -20.86 38.70 11.94
N VAL A 260 -20.95 39.41 13.04
CA VAL A 260 -21.66 39.13 14.29
C VAL A 260 -23.15 39.09 14.04
N VAL A 261 -23.87 38.06 14.49
CA VAL A 261 -25.20 38.18 15.11
C VAL A 261 -25.47 36.93 15.97
N SER A 262 -25.64 37.15 17.27
CA SER A 262 -26.41 36.33 18.24
C SER A 262 -27.72 37.05 18.53
N PRO A 263 -28.71 36.54 19.30
CA PRO A 263 -28.88 35.27 19.99
C PRO A 263 -30.32 34.69 20.03
N ASN A 264 -30.46 33.55 20.74
CA ASN A 264 -31.66 33.05 21.50
C ASN A 264 -32.54 31.97 20.85
N LYS A 265 -32.72 30.82 21.42
CA LYS A 265 -33.43 30.44 22.64
C LYS A 265 -33.49 28.94 22.88
N LYS A 266 -33.28 28.56 24.11
CA LYS A 266 -33.54 27.33 24.88
C LYS A 266 -34.57 26.33 24.33
N THR A 267 -34.29 25.03 24.45
CA THR A 267 -35.10 24.13 25.28
C THR A 267 -34.28 22.92 25.73
N GLN A 268 -34.37 22.57 27.01
CA GLN A 268 -33.80 21.48 27.77
C GLN A 268 -34.54 20.16 27.50
N THR A 269 -33.84 19.03 27.60
CA THR A 269 -34.13 17.89 28.52
C THR A 269 -33.00 16.88 28.42
N SER A 270 -32.24 16.73 29.47
CA SER A 270 -32.02 15.65 30.46
C SER A 270 -31.89 14.21 29.88
N ASP A 271 -30.87 13.49 30.09
CA ASP A 271 -30.14 12.76 31.09
C ASP A 271 -29.28 11.74 30.41
N SER A 272 -28.10 11.48 30.74
CA SER A 272 -27.49 10.86 31.88
C SER A 272 -25.97 10.71 31.70
N ASN A 273 -25.30 10.99 32.73
CA ASN A 273 -23.88 10.89 33.03
C ASN A 273 -23.18 9.62 32.51
N VAL A 274 -22.16 9.83 31.67
CA VAL A 274 -20.94 9.01 31.72
C VAL A 274 -19.78 9.99 31.87
N LYS A 275 -19.16 9.98 33.03
CA LYS A 275 -17.95 10.73 33.35
C LYS A 275 -16.85 10.39 32.35
N ILE A 276 -16.60 11.30 31.42
CA ILE A 276 -15.36 11.36 30.67
C ILE A 276 -14.42 12.18 31.55
N SER A 277 -13.41 11.52 32.09
CA SER A 277 -12.31 12.20 32.76
C SER A 277 -11.60 13.07 31.74
N GLU A 278 -11.83 14.38 31.80
CA GLU A 278 -10.99 15.39 31.19
C GLU A 278 -9.62 15.34 31.84
N GLN A 279 -8.65 14.79 31.15
CA GLN A 279 -7.25 15.12 31.39
C GLN A 279 -6.52 15.35 30.07
N ALA A 280 -6.14 16.62 29.94
CA ALA A 280 -5.08 17.16 29.10
C ALA A 280 -5.21 17.03 27.57
N LYS A 281 -5.75 18.08 26.96
CA LYS A 281 -5.40 18.50 25.59
C LYS A 281 -3.89 18.79 25.51
N LYS A 282 -3.09 17.75 25.21
CA LYS A 282 -1.80 17.90 24.52
C LYS A 282 -2.04 17.38 23.10
N SER A 283 -2.21 18.32 22.16
CA SER A 283 -2.35 18.01 20.74
C SER A 283 -1.09 17.29 20.25
N GLY A 284 -1.25 16.16 19.56
CA GLY A 284 -0.17 15.47 18.88
C GLY A 284 0.33 14.16 19.51
N VAL A 285 -0.25 13.69 20.63
CA VAL A 285 0.21 12.42 21.25
C VAL A 285 -0.23 11.24 20.39
N THR A 286 0.77 10.53 19.86
CA THR A 286 0.57 9.27 19.16
C THR A 286 0.72 8.10 20.14
N TYR A 287 -0.22 7.14 20.10
CA TYR A 287 -0.14 5.90 20.87
C TYR A 287 -0.62 4.70 20.05
N TYR A 288 -0.30 3.52 20.52
CA TYR A 288 -0.62 2.26 19.86
C TYR A 288 -1.53 1.42 20.72
N LYS A 289 -2.37 0.59 20.07
CA LYS A 289 -3.20 -0.45 20.68
C LYS A 289 -3.12 -1.73 19.84
N VAL A 290 -3.49 -2.86 20.42
CA VAL A 290 -3.61 -4.12 19.68
C VAL A 290 -5.07 -4.38 19.37
N GLN A 291 -5.47 -4.32 18.11
CA GLN A 291 -6.80 -4.76 17.69
C GLN A 291 -6.79 -6.26 17.47
N PHE A 292 -7.82 -6.95 17.97
CA PHE A 292 -7.87 -8.42 17.90
C PHE A 292 -9.21 -8.98 17.44
N MET A 293 -10.27 -8.14 17.38
CA MET A 293 -11.60 -8.58 16.99
C MET A 293 -12.39 -7.41 16.38
N ALA A 294 -13.30 -7.71 15.44
CA ALA A 294 -14.27 -6.76 14.92
C ALA A 294 -15.62 -7.46 14.73
N LEU A 295 -16.70 -6.90 15.30
CA LEU A 295 -18.03 -7.49 15.29
C LEU A 295 -19.09 -6.42 14.98
N PRO A 296 -20.21 -6.78 14.32
CA PRO A 296 -21.32 -5.84 14.09
C PRO A 296 -22.11 -5.52 15.35
N ARG A 297 -21.94 -6.30 16.44
CA ARG A 297 -22.61 -6.15 17.72
C ARG A 297 -21.62 -5.80 18.82
N LYS A 298 -22.08 -5.04 19.83
CA LYS A 298 -21.30 -4.75 21.02
C LYS A 298 -21.31 -5.95 21.99
N LEU A 299 -20.13 -6.31 22.50
CA LEU A 299 -19.98 -7.32 23.56
C LEU A 299 -19.91 -6.68 24.95
N PRO A 300 -20.38 -7.37 26.00
CA PRO A 300 -20.16 -6.97 27.38
C PRO A 300 -18.66 -6.91 27.73
N ALA A 301 -18.27 -6.05 28.66
CA ALA A 301 -16.88 -5.87 29.06
C ALA A 301 -16.18 -7.15 29.59
N ASN A 302 -16.95 -8.08 30.14
CA ASN A 302 -16.49 -9.36 30.66
C ASN A 302 -16.79 -10.55 29.74
N SER A 303 -16.96 -10.30 28.43
CA SER A 303 -17.29 -11.35 27.46
C SER A 303 -16.23 -12.46 27.45
N LYS A 304 -16.67 -13.71 27.47
CA LYS A 304 -15.80 -14.89 27.30
C LYS A 304 -15.09 -14.90 25.96
N GLU A 305 -15.63 -14.20 24.95
CA GLU A 305 -15.03 -14.05 23.62
C GLU A 305 -13.68 -13.33 23.68
N PHE A 306 -13.39 -12.57 24.74
CA PHE A 306 -12.08 -11.91 24.93
C PHE A 306 -10.98 -12.84 25.46
N LYS A 307 -11.29 -14.10 25.74
CA LYS A 307 -10.33 -15.14 26.19
C LYS A 307 -9.47 -14.70 27.39
N GLY A 308 -10.06 -13.95 28.32
CA GLY A 308 -9.37 -13.47 29.52
C GLY A 308 -8.57 -12.19 29.34
N LEU A 309 -8.57 -11.56 28.17
CA LEU A 309 -7.98 -10.23 28.01
C LEU A 309 -8.81 -9.19 28.78
N SER A 310 -8.14 -8.41 29.63
CA SER A 310 -8.71 -7.30 30.40
C SER A 310 -7.60 -6.30 30.74
N PRO A 311 -7.85 -4.99 30.67
CA PRO A 311 -9.05 -4.34 30.14
C PRO A 311 -9.13 -4.40 28.61
N VAL A 312 -10.33 -4.55 28.07
CA VAL A 312 -10.60 -4.49 26.63
C VAL A 312 -11.37 -3.21 26.33
N GLU A 313 -10.92 -2.46 25.35
CA GLU A 313 -11.60 -1.27 24.85
C GLU A 313 -12.12 -1.54 23.43
N TYR A 314 -12.96 -0.65 22.93
CA TYR A 314 -13.41 -0.70 21.52
C TYR A 314 -13.56 0.70 20.93
N TYR A 315 -13.54 0.75 19.61
CA TYR A 315 -13.97 1.92 18.84
C TYR A 315 -14.90 1.48 17.71
N LYS A 316 -15.70 2.40 17.20
CA LYS A 316 -16.58 2.15 16.06
C LYS A 316 -15.94 2.64 14.76
N ASP A 317 -15.97 1.79 13.74
CA ASP A 317 -15.52 2.15 12.41
C ASP A 317 -16.16 1.22 11.37
N GLY A 318 -16.72 1.79 10.29
CA GLY A 318 -17.41 1.04 9.24
C GLY A 318 -18.60 0.20 9.75
N GLY A 319 -19.35 0.68 10.74
CA GLY A 319 -20.48 -0.03 11.34
C GLY A 319 -20.10 -1.19 12.28
N MET A 320 -18.81 -1.42 12.50
CA MET A 320 -18.28 -2.51 13.33
C MET A 320 -17.77 -1.98 14.68
N TYR A 321 -17.89 -2.80 15.72
CA TYR A 321 -17.20 -2.61 16.99
C TYR A 321 -15.84 -3.32 16.90
N LYS A 322 -14.77 -2.54 16.91
CA LYS A 322 -13.39 -3.03 16.80
C LYS A 322 -12.75 -3.04 18.19
N TYR A 323 -12.47 -4.25 18.70
CA TYR A 323 -11.97 -4.46 20.05
C TYR A 323 -10.47 -4.41 20.12
N THR A 324 -9.94 -3.72 21.15
CA THR A 324 -8.53 -3.46 21.32
C THR A 324 -8.07 -3.79 22.73
N TYR A 325 -6.79 -4.17 22.84
CA TYR A 325 -6.12 -4.44 24.10
C TYR A 325 -4.83 -3.61 24.19
N GLY A 326 -4.55 -3.13 25.40
CA GLY A 326 -3.37 -2.32 25.66
C GLY A 326 -3.41 -0.93 25.06
N LYS A 327 -2.56 -0.05 25.58
CA LYS A 327 -2.31 1.29 25.08
C LYS A 327 -0.93 1.71 25.51
N SER A 328 -0.06 2.06 24.56
CA SER A 328 1.27 2.57 24.88
C SER A 328 1.78 3.51 23.81
N THR A 329 2.58 4.49 24.22
CA THR A 329 3.41 5.32 23.33
C THR A 329 4.75 4.67 23.04
N ASP A 330 5.13 3.69 23.86
CA ASP A 330 6.35 2.89 23.73
C ASP A 330 6.08 1.68 22.81
N ARG A 331 6.96 1.51 21.84
CA ARG A 331 6.86 0.42 20.87
C ARG A 331 7.20 -0.95 21.43
N ASP A 332 8.18 -1.03 22.34
CA ASP A 332 8.59 -2.30 22.93
C ASP A 332 7.52 -2.83 23.89
N GLU A 333 6.85 -1.93 24.59
CA GLU A 333 5.74 -2.27 25.45
C GLU A 333 4.54 -2.79 24.66
N ILE A 334 4.11 -2.09 23.61
CA ILE A 334 2.99 -2.54 22.77
C ILE A 334 3.32 -3.85 22.06
N GLN A 335 4.58 -4.09 21.73
CA GLN A 335 5.04 -5.35 21.14
C GLN A 335 4.91 -6.54 22.10
N LYS A 336 5.23 -6.36 23.38
CA LYS A 336 5.01 -7.39 24.40
C LYS A 336 3.52 -7.72 24.53
N GLN A 337 2.69 -6.69 24.52
CA GLN A 337 1.23 -6.85 24.57
C GLN A 337 0.70 -7.52 23.30
N TYR A 338 1.21 -7.17 22.14
CA TYR A 338 0.87 -7.81 20.87
C TYR A 338 1.19 -9.32 20.87
N LYS A 339 2.37 -9.73 21.30
CA LYS A 339 2.74 -11.16 21.41
C LYS A 339 1.75 -11.92 22.27
N LYS A 340 1.36 -11.37 23.43
CA LYS A 340 0.34 -11.94 24.31
C LYS A 340 -1.01 -12.09 23.59
N VAL A 341 -1.49 -11.03 22.93
CA VAL A 341 -2.78 -11.06 22.24
C VAL A 341 -2.73 -12.00 21.02
N LYS A 342 -1.64 -12.00 20.27
CA LYS A 342 -1.44 -12.84 19.08
C LYS A 342 -1.50 -14.33 19.40
N SER A 343 -1.05 -14.75 20.57
CA SER A 343 -1.17 -16.16 21.00
C SER A 343 -2.62 -16.60 21.20
N LEU A 344 -3.52 -15.68 21.52
CA LEU A 344 -4.96 -15.93 21.73
C LEU A 344 -5.79 -15.68 20.48
N PHE A 345 -5.40 -14.70 19.65
CA PHE A 345 -6.12 -14.23 18.48
C PHE A 345 -5.16 -14.10 17.29
N ARG A 346 -5.18 -15.07 16.40
CA ARG A 346 -4.25 -15.15 15.26
C ARG A 346 -4.29 -13.94 14.32
N ASP A 347 -5.42 -13.24 14.27
CA ASP A 347 -5.63 -12.07 13.39
C ASP A 347 -5.40 -10.73 14.10
N ALA A 348 -4.84 -10.75 15.32
CA ALA A 348 -4.51 -9.53 16.05
C ALA A 348 -3.41 -8.75 15.36
N PHE A 349 -3.50 -7.41 15.40
CA PHE A 349 -2.53 -6.49 14.83
C PHE A 349 -2.47 -5.17 15.60
N ILE A 350 -1.33 -4.51 15.52
CA ILE A 350 -1.12 -3.21 16.18
C ILE A 350 -1.76 -2.10 15.32
N ILE A 351 -2.46 -1.18 15.97
CA ILE A 351 -3.05 0.01 15.36
C ILE A 351 -2.56 1.25 16.07
N LYS A 352 -2.54 2.36 15.32
CA LYS A 352 -2.06 3.65 15.77
C LYS A 352 -3.21 4.61 15.96
N PHE A 353 -3.15 5.40 17.03
CA PHE A 353 -4.05 6.50 17.30
C PHE A 353 -3.27 7.82 17.43
N ARG A 354 -3.87 8.90 16.98
CA ARG A 354 -3.43 10.27 17.25
C ARG A 354 -4.66 11.08 17.66
N ASP A 355 -4.58 11.79 18.77
CA ASP A 355 -5.67 12.60 19.30
C ASP A 355 -7.00 11.82 19.43
N GLY A 356 -6.93 10.55 19.86
CA GLY A 356 -8.11 9.71 20.05
C GLY A 356 -8.71 9.11 18.77
N LYS A 357 -8.19 9.45 17.58
CA LYS A 357 -8.65 8.94 16.29
C LYS A 357 -7.65 7.92 15.73
N ARG A 358 -8.17 6.85 15.13
CA ARG A 358 -7.35 5.90 14.41
C ARG A 358 -6.64 6.60 13.25
N VAL A 359 -5.33 6.36 13.16
CA VAL A 359 -4.49 6.81 12.04
C VAL A 359 -4.18 5.58 11.20
N TYR A 360 -4.46 5.67 9.92
CA TYR A 360 -4.21 4.60 8.95
C TYR A 360 -2.82 4.75 8.33
#